data_4585ea546c608896e4989d15682ec0c1
#
_entry.id   4585ea546c608896e4989d15682ec0c1
#
_cell.length_a   1.000
_cell.length_b   1.000
_cell.length_c   1.000
_cell.angle_alpha   90.00
_cell.angle_beta   90.00
_cell.angle_gamma   90.00
#
_symmetry.space_group_name_H-M   'P 1'
#
loop_
_entity.id
_entity.type
_entity.pdbx_description
1 polymer ?
#
loop_
_entity_poly.entity_id
_entity_poly.type
_entity_poly.pdbx_seq_one_letter_code
_entity_poly.pdbx_strand_id
1 'polypeptide(L)'
;MDKVYDKCCGIDVHKKLIVACFRKGSKQELRNFGATTRELLELANWLQNGGCEMVAMESTASYWKPLYNILESSELKAMVVNASHMKAVPGRKTDTKDAEWIAELLQHGLLKASYIPDKQQRELRELVRYRKSLVSERTRELNRLQKMLEGANIKLSGTVSDINCMSARNILEYLLTGEFFDEAKYDEMYKQKIIAHNLKASKEQLIDDLNGVMTPLQRRMMKELLSHLDELNVHINNLEDEID
;
A
#
# COMPACT_ATOMS: atom_id res chain seq x y z
N MET A 1 14.77 40.27 -5.70
CA MET A 1 14.22 39.41 -4.64
C MET A 1 15.35 39.05 -3.71
N ASP A 2 15.13 39.15 -2.40
CA ASP A 2 16.10 38.75 -1.42
C ASP A 2 16.29 37.23 -1.44
N LYS A 3 17.52 36.78 -1.23
CA LYS A 3 17.84 35.35 -1.19
C LYS A 3 17.61 34.84 0.23
N VAL A 4 16.87 33.72 0.35
CA VAL A 4 16.63 33.04 1.63
C VAL A 4 17.76 32.05 1.92
N TYR A 5 18.28 31.37 0.87
CA TYR A 5 19.39 30.44 0.96
C TYR A 5 20.53 30.87 0.05
N ASP A 6 21.74 30.94 0.55
CA ASP A 6 22.93 31.26 -0.26
C ASP A 6 23.48 30.01 -0.97
N LYS A 7 23.41 28.86 -0.29
CA LYS A 7 23.85 27.54 -0.78
C LYS A 7 22.71 26.54 -0.76
N CYS A 8 22.05 26.33 -1.89
CA CYS A 8 20.89 25.44 -1.96
C CYS A 8 20.91 24.59 -3.24
N CYS A 9 20.22 23.45 -3.20
CA CYS A 9 20.17 22.52 -4.33
C CYS A 9 18.73 22.20 -4.72
N GLY A 10 18.41 22.37 -6.00
CA GLY A 10 17.18 21.86 -6.61
C GLY A 10 17.47 20.53 -7.29
N ILE A 11 16.60 19.55 -7.10
CA ILE A 11 16.77 18.21 -7.64
C ILE A 11 15.52 17.79 -8.39
N ASP A 12 15.71 17.40 -9.65
CA ASP A 12 14.73 16.70 -10.46
C ASP A 12 14.98 15.19 -10.40
N VAL A 13 13.97 14.45 -9.96
CA VAL A 13 14.08 13.02 -9.62
C VAL A 13 13.32 12.18 -10.62
N HIS A 14 14.05 11.37 -11.39
CA HIS A 14 13.51 10.35 -12.28
C HIS A 14 13.85 8.93 -11.83
N LYS A 15 13.22 7.94 -12.44
CA LYS A 15 13.45 6.51 -12.11
C LYS A 15 14.91 6.07 -12.18
N LYS A 16 15.69 6.58 -13.14
CA LYS A 16 17.08 6.15 -13.42
C LYS A 16 18.10 7.29 -13.36
N LEU A 17 17.63 8.52 -13.32
CA LEU A 17 18.45 9.71 -13.42
C LEU A 17 18.02 10.73 -12.37
N ILE A 18 18.97 11.31 -11.71
CA ILE A 18 18.82 12.41 -10.76
C ILE A 18 19.61 13.58 -11.33
N VAL A 19 18.93 14.69 -11.59
CA VAL A 19 19.58 15.93 -12.04
C VAL A 19 19.58 16.88 -10.86
N ALA A 20 20.77 17.32 -10.44
CA ALA A 20 20.95 18.21 -9.30
C ALA A 20 21.58 19.54 -9.74
N CYS A 21 20.94 20.65 -9.40
CA CYS A 21 21.43 22.00 -9.59
C CYS A 21 21.80 22.61 -8.24
N PHE A 22 23.09 22.71 -7.95
CA PHE A 22 23.59 23.34 -6.73
C PHE A 22 23.94 24.80 -6.98
N ARG A 23 23.27 25.70 -6.28
CA ARG A 23 23.52 27.15 -6.32
C ARG A 23 24.35 27.60 -5.15
N LYS A 24 25.37 28.44 -5.41
CA LYS A 24 26.24 29.07 -4.43
C LYS A 24 26.29 30.57 -4.73
N GLY A 25 25.44 31.37 -4.07
CA GLY A 25 25.28 32.77 -4.41
C GLY A 25 24.73 32.96 -5.82
N SER A 26 25.55 33.54 -6.71
CA SER A 26 25.22 33.74 -8.14
C SER A 26 25.72 32.63 -9.07
N LYS A 27 26.56 31.70 -8.55
CA LYS A 27 27.09 30.58 -9.31
C LYS A 27 26.17 29.36 -9.18
N GLN A 28 26.10 28.56 -10.24
CA GLN A 28 25.39 27.28 -10.23
C GLN A 28 26.28 26.19 -10.84
N GLU A 29 26.09 24.99 -10.35
CA GLU A 29 26.73 23.78 -10.83
C GLU A 29 25.68 22.68 -11.02
N LEU A 30 25.61 22.12 -12.25
CA LEU A 30 24.74 20.99 -12.55
C LEU A 30 25.55 19.71 -12.53
N ARG A 31 24.97 18.68 -11.89
CA ARG A 31 25.47 17.30 -11.96
C ARG A 31 24.34 16.31 -12.18
N ASN A 32 24.68 15.26 -12.89
CA ASN A 32 23.80 14.11 -13.10
C ASN A 32 24.32 12.93 -12.28
N PHE A 33 23.39 12.22 -11.63
CA PHE A 33 23.67 11.01 -10.85
C PHE A 33 22.67 9.93 -11.27
N GLY A 34 23.07 8.67 -11.18
CA GLY A 34 22.11 7.57 -11.28
C GLY A 34 21.31 7.41 -9.97
N ALA A 35 20.29 6.56 -10.01
CA ALA A 35 19.44 6.30 -8.86
C ALA A 35 19.93 5.09 -8.01
N THR A 36 21.21 4.71 -8.11
CA THR A 36 21.80 3.68 -7.25
C THR A 36 22.19 4.26 -5.89
N THR A 37 22.16 3.45 -4.84
CA THR A 37 22.53 3.90 -3.49
C THR A 37 23.91 4.56 -3.46
N ARG A 38 24.90 4.00 -4.20
CA ARG A 38 26.24 4.57 -4.31
C ARG A 38 26.21 5.99 -4.85
N GLU A 39 25.50 6.22 -5.96
CA GLU A 39 25.45 7.53 -6.61
C GLU A 39 24.63 8.55 -5.79
N LEU A 40 23.60 8.09 -5.07
CA LEU A 40 22.85 8.94 -4.15
C LEU A 40 23.71 9.36 -2.94
N LEU A 41 24.60 8.49 -2.44
CA LEU A 41 25.59 8.83 -1.42
C LEU A 41 26.66 9.78 -1.96
N GLU A 42 27.12 9.61 -3.20
CA GLU A 42 28.03 10.54 -3.88
C GLU A 42 27.39 11.94 -3.99
N LEU A 43 26.09 12.00 -4.34
CA LEU A 43 25.33 13.25 -4.36
C LEU A 43 25.26 13.90 -2.98
N ALA A 44 24.92 13.13 -1.93
CA ALA A 44 24.86 13.64 -0.56
C ALA A 44 26.22 14.20 -0.10
N ASN A 45 27.32 13.45 -0.34
CA ASN A 45 28.68 13.89 -0.02
C ASN A 45 29.09 15.17 -0.78
N TRP A 46 28.70 15.28 -2.08
CA TRP A 46 28.98 16.48 -2.84
C TRP A 46 28.26 17.70 -2.27
N LEU A 47 27.02 17.54 -1.84
CA LEU A 47 26.23 18.62 -1.22
C LEU A 47 26.79 19.03 0.16
N GLN A 48 27.17 18.05 1.00
CA GLN A 48 27.78 18.30 2.31
C GLN A 48 29.10 19.05 2.16
N ASN A 49 29.99 18.58 1.29
CA ASN A 49 31.28 19.23 1.02
C ASN A 49 31.12 20.65 0.44
N GLY A 50 30.02 20.89 -0.26
CA GLY A 50 29.66 22.21 -0.77
C GLY A 50 29.07 23.14 0.30
N GLY A 51 28.68 22.61 1.46
CA GLY A 51 27.99 23.33 2.53
C GLY A 51 26.56 23.69 2.18
N CYS A 52 25.82 22.76 1.54
CA CYS A 52 24.42 22.95 1.16
C CYS A 52 23.54 23.15 2.40
N GLU A 53 22.79 24.23 2.42
CA GLU A 53 21.92 24.62 3.55
C GLU A 53 20.53 23.95 3.45
N MET A 54 20.03 23.80 2.20
CA MET A 54 18.71 23.25 1.93
C MET A 54 18.66 22.58 0.57
N VAL A 55 17.99 21.45 0.49
CA VAL A 55 17.71 20.71 -0.75
C VAL A 55 16.20 20.71 -1.00
N ALA A 56 15.79 20.95 -2.25
CA ALA A 56 14.41 20.77 -2.67
C ALA A 56 14.33 19.75 -3.79
N MET A 57 13.34 18.86 -3.73
CA MET A 57 13.07 17.86 -4.77
C MET A 57 11.58 17.74 -5.06
N GLU A 58 11.25 17.39 -6.32
CA GLU A 58 9.87 17.17 -6.71
C GLU A 58 9.36 15.80 -6.24
N SER A 59 8.07 15.75 -5.82
CA SER A 59 7.40 14.52 -5.36
C SER A 59 6.92 13.62 -6.52
N THR A 60 7.81 13.29 -7.47
CA THR A 60 7.45 12.42 -8.60
C THR A 60 7.34 10.95 -8.17
N ALA A 61 6.12 10.42 -8.16
CA ALA A 61 5.78 9.05 -7.74
C ALA A 61 6.42 8.69 -6.37
N SER A 62 7.16 7.58 -6.29
CA SER A 62 7.92 7.17 -5.10
C SER A 62 9.45 7.36 -5.25
N TYR A 63 9.91 7.91 -6.39
CA TYR A 63 11.35 7.96 -6.71
C TYR A 63 12.14 8.90 -5.82
N TRP A 64 11.49 9.90 -5.22
CA TRP A 64 12.10 10.82 -4.27
C TRP A 64 12.45 10.18 -2.92
N LYS A 65 11.75 9.10 -2.51
CA LYS A 65 11.91 8.50 -1.17
C LYS A 65 13.33 8.00 -0.87
N PRO A 66 14.00 7.21 -1.75
CA PRO A 66 15.37 6.76 -1.48
C PRO A 66 16.35 7.92 -1.29
N LEU A 67 16.25 8.94 -2.14
CA LEU A 67 17.08 10.13 -2.04
C LEU A 67 16.81 10.90 -0.75
N TYR A 68 15.55 11.14 -0.42
CA TYR A 68 15.16 11.82 0.82
C TYR A 68 15.73 11.10 2.05
N ASN A 69 15.59 9.77 2.12
CA ASN A 69 16.12 8.98 3.23
C ASN A 69 17.64 9.08 3.36
N ILE A 70 18.38 9.11 2.25
CA ILE A 70 19.85 9.29 2.25
C ILE A 70 20.22 10.70 2.70
N LEU A 71 19.54 11.73 2.22
CA LEU A 71 19.79 13.11 2.65
C LEU A 71 19.50 13.29 4.13
N GLU A 72 18.37 12.73 4.62
CA GLU A 72 18.00 12.74 6.03
C GLU A 72 19.04 12.03 6.91
N SER A 73 19.52 10.84 6.51
CA SER A 73 20.56 10.10 7.22
C SER A 73 21.93 10.78 7.18
N SER A 74 22.16 11.65 6.21
CA SER A 74 23.35 12.48 6.05
C SER A 74 23.20 13.86 6.72
N GLU A 75 22.15 14.07 7.53
CA GLU A 75 21.85 15.33 8.23
C GLU A 75 21.67 16.54 7.31
N LEU A 76 21.42 16.30 6.02
CA LEU A 76 21.09 17.36 5.06
C LEU A 76 19.62 17.73 5.16
N LYS A 77 19.34 19.02 5.30
CA LYS A 77 17.96 19.51 5.29
C LYS A 77 17.37 19.38 3.90
N ALA A 78 16.27 18.66 3.79
CA ALA A 78 15.59 18.42 2.52
C ALA A 78 14.09 18.70 2.61
N MET A 79 13.53 19.28 1.55
CA MET A 79 12.09 19.42 1.38
C MET A 79 11.63 18.74 0.10
N VAL A 80 10.43 18.16 0.17
CA VAL A 80 9.73 17.61 -0.99
C VAL A 80 8.62 18.57 -1.37
N VAL A 81 8.53 18.93 -2.64
CA VAL A 81 7.55 19.88 -3.16
C VAL A 81 6.63 19.22 -4.17
N ASN A 82 5.37 19.67 -4.19
CA ASN A 82 4.39 19.14 -5.11
C ASN A 82 4.54 19.80 -6.50
N ALA A 83 4.61 19.00 -7.56
CA ALA A 83 4.69 19.44 -8.95
C ALA A 83 3.60 20.44 -9.36
N SER A 84 2.36 20.24 -8.89
CA SER A 84 1.26 21.16 -9.19
C SER A 84 1.46 22.54 -8.59
N HIS A 85 2.11 22.60 -7.42
CA HIS A 85 2.41 23.86 -6.75
C HIS A 85 3.52 24.64 -7.46
N MET A 86 4.54 23.95 -7.95
CA MET A 86 5.61 24.57 -8.74
C MET A 86 5.11 25.14 -10.09
N LYS A 87 4.16 24.44 -10.72
CA LYS A 87 3.53 24.91 -11.96
C LYS A 87 2.68 26.16 -11.79
N ALA A 88 2.19 26.42 -10.57
CA ALA A 88 1.36 27.59 -10.25
C ALA A 88 2.20 28.84 -9.94
N VAL A 89 3.52 28.73 -9.77
CA VAL A 89 4.38 29.90 -9.54
C VAL A 89 4.56 30.64 -10.86
N PRO A 90 4.21 31.93 -10.94
CA PRO A 90 4.38 32.75 -12.14
C PRO A 90 5.87 32.85 -12.49
N GLY A 91 6.23 32.48 -13.69
CA GLY A 91 7.59 32.53 -14.18
C GLY A 91 7.75 31.82 -15.52
N ARG A 92 8.80 32.11 -16.25
CA ARG A 92 9.10 31.44 -17.51
C ARG A 92 9.68 30.07 -17.24
N LYS A 93 8.89 29.02 -17.41
CA LYS A 93 9.41 27.67 -17.60
C LYS A 93 10.07 27.64 -18.98
N THR A 94 11.39 27.83 -19.03
CA THR A 94 12.17 27.48 -20.22
C THR A 94 12.33 25.97 -20.22
N ASP A 95 12.41 25.34 -21.41
CA ASP A 95 12.60 23.88 -21.61
C ASP A 95 13.92 23.34 -21.00
N THR A 96 14.66 24.15 -20.33
CA THR A 96 15.90 23.83 -19.65
C THR A 96 15.64 23.64 -18.16
N LYS A 97 15.49 22.38 -17.76
CA LYS A 97 16.00 21.85 -16.52
C LYS A 97 15.14 22.19 -15.30
N ASP A 98 14.23 21.29 -15.04
CA ASP A 98 13.38 21.34 -13.85
C ASP A 98 14.23 21.50 -12.56
N ALA A 99 15.43 20.92 -12.49
CA ALA A 99 16.37 21.10 -11.37
C ALA A 99 16.85 22.55 -11.17
N GLU A 100 17.15 23.28 -12.24
CA GLU A 100 17.56 24.70 -12.15
C GLU A 100 16.41 25.57 -11.66
N TRP A 101 15.20 25.32 -12.16
CA TRP A 101 14.00 26.02 -11.74
C TRP A 101 13.67 25.76 -10.27
N ILE A 102 13.75 24.50 -9.82
CA ILE A 102 13.58 24.14 -8.41
C ILE A 102 14.61 24.87 -7.54
N ALA A 103 15.88 24.90 -7.97
CA ALA A 103 16.95 25.57 -7.23
C ALA A 103 16.74 27.08 -7.15
N GLU A 104 16.24 27.69 -8.22
CA GLU A 104 15.94 29.13 -8.24
C GLU A 104 14.78 29.50 -7.31
N LEU A 105 13.66 28.76 -7.41
CA LEU A 105 12.53 28.95 -6.53
C LEU A 105 12.90 28.73 -5.05
N LEU A 106 13.72 27.70 -4.77
CA LEU A 106 14.23 27.42 -3.42
C LEU A 106 15.07 28.58 -2.91
N GLN A 107 16.00 29.09 -3.71
CA GLN A 107 16.88 30.17 -3.33
C GLN A 107 16.12 31.42 -2.86
N HIS A 108 14.97 31.67 -3.48
CA HIS A 108 14.12 32.84 -3.17
C HIS A 108 12.97 32.54 -2.19
N GLY A 109 12.92 31.32 -1.61
CA GLY A 109 11.90 30.93 -0.63
C GLY A 109 10.49 30.82 -1.21
N LEU A 110 10.37 30.59 -2.52
CA LEU A 110 9.08 30.50 -3.22
C LEU A 110 8.46 29.10 -3.23
N LEU A 111 9.15 28.11 -2.66
CA LEU A 111 8.68 26.74 -2.58
C LEU A 111 7.94 26.49 -1.27
N LYS A 112 6.81 25.80 -1.37
CA LYS A 112 6.07 25.28 -0.21
C LYS A 112 6.37 23.81 -0.02
N ALA A 113 6.96 23.45 1.13
CA ALA A 113 7.25 22.08 1.49
C ALA A 113 5.96 21.25 1.69
N SER A 114 5.95 20.04 1.17
CA SER A 114 5.01 19.01 1.60
C SER A 114 5.41 18.53 3.00
N TYR A 115 4.43 18.22 3.84
CA TYR A 115 4.72 17.61 5.13
C TYR A 115 5.19 16.18 4.94
N ILE A 116 6.42 15.90 5.33
CA ILE A 116 7.00 14.54 5.37
C ILE A 116 7.12 14.17 6.84
N PRO A 117 6.41 13.13 7.30
CA PRO A 117 6.54 12.64 8.68
C PRO A 117 7.96 12.14 8.98
N ASP A 118 8.28 11.98 10.26
CA ASP A 118 9.50 11.30 10.69
C ASP A 118 9.55 9.85 10.17
N LYS A 119 10.73 9.23 10.29
CA LYS A 119 10.98 7.89 9.73
C LYS A 119 10.04 6.84 10.30
N GLN A 120 9.85 6.82 11.63
CA GLN A 120 8.99 5.83 12.30
C GLN A 120 7.54 5.94 11.80
N GLN A 121 7.02 7.16 11.70
CA GLN A 121 5.67 7.39 11.19
C GLN A 121 5.53 7.06 9.70
N ARG A 122 6.59 7.22 8.91
CA ARG A 122 6.58 6.78 7.49
C ARG A 122 6.51 5.26 7.38
N GLU A 123 7.32 4.54 8.17
CA GLU A 123 7.33 3.07 8.22
C GLU A 123 5.96 2.52 8.68
N LEU A 124 5.42 3.05 9.78
CA LEU A 124 4.08 2.69 10.25
C LEU A 124 2.99 2.92 9.19
N ARG A 125 3.04 4.05 8.49
CA ARG A 125 2.10 4.31 7.38
C ARG A 125 2.21 3.31 6.24
N GLU A 126 3.38 2.80 5.93
CA GLU A 126 3.56 1.76 4.91
C GLU A 126 2.96 0.44 5.36
N LEU A 127 3.18 0.02 6.61
CA LEU A 127 2.56 -1.17 7.20
C LEU A 127 1.03 -1.08 7.19
N VAL A 128 0.46 0.01 7.70
CA VAL A 128 -1.00 0.22 7.73
C VAL A 128 -1.62 0.23 6.32
N ARG A 129 -0.96 0.85 5.34
CA ARG A 129 -1.43 0.84 3.95
C ARG A 129 -1.38 -0.55 3.32
N TYR A 130 -0.32 -1.29 3.60
CA TYR A 130 -0.19 -2.66 3.10
C TYR A 130 -1.24 -3.57 3.74
N ARG A 131 -1.43 -3.50 5.06
CA ARG A 131 -2.53 -4.20 5.76
C ARG A 131 -3.89 -3.88 5.14
N LYS A 132 -4.18 -2.60 4.89
CA LYS A 132 -5.44 -2.19 4.24
C LYS A 132 -5.60 -2.81 2.85
N SER A 133 -4.52 -2.93 2.08
CA SER A 133 -4.54 -3.60 0.77
C SER A 133 -4.92 -5.07 0.90
N LEU A 134 -4.31 -5.80 1.85
CA LEU A 134 -4.61 -7.22 2.11
C LEU A 134 -6.06 -7.42 2.60
N VAL A 135 -6.57 -6.56 3.47
CA VAL A 135 -7.99 -6.60 3.90
C VAL A 135 -8.93 -6.39 2.70
N SER A 136 -8.59 -5.48 1.79
CA SER A 136 -9.37 -5.28 0.57
C SER A 136 -9.30 -6.48 -0.38
N GLU A 137 -8.16 -7.16 -0.43
CA GLU A 137 -7.97 -8.39 -1.20
C GLU A 137 -8.80 -9.54 -0.61
N ARG A 138 -8.74 -9.74 0.70
CA ARG A 138 -9.58 -10.70 1.41
C ARG A 138 -11.07 -10.49 1.10
N THR A 139 -11.53 -9.24 1.12
CA THR A 139 -12.92 -8.92 0.78
C THR A 139 -13.26 -9.31 -0.66
N ARG A 140 -12.35 -9.11 -1.61
CA ARG A 140 -12.55 -9.56 -2.99
C ARG A 140 -12.65 -11.08 -3.09
N GLU A 141 -11.82 -11.82 -2.36
CA GLU A 141 -11.87 -13.29 -2.36
C GLU A 141 -13.17 -13.81 -1.72
N LEU A 142 -13.63 -13.23 -0.61
CA LEU A 142 -14.93 -13.57 -0.01
C LEU A 142 -16.08 -13.32 -0.99
N ASN A 143 -16.05 -12.22 -1.75
CA ASN A 143 -17.04 -11.95 -2.77
C ASN A 143 -16.99 -12.96 -3.94
N ARG A 144 -15.80 -13.45 -4.33
CA ARG A 144 -15.65 -14.52 -5.33
C ARG A 144 -16.24 -15.83 -4.84
N LEU A 145 -15.93 -16.20 -3.59
CA LEU A 145 -16.49 -17.37 -2.92
C LEU A 145 -18.01 -17.31 -2.90
N GLN A 146 -18.59 -16.19 -2.47
CA GLN A 146 -20.04 -16.00 -2.43
C GLN A 146 -20.67 -16.14 -3.81
N LYS A 147 -20.11 -15.52 -4.86
CA LYS A 147 -20.62 -15.65 -6.23
C LYS A 147 -20.56 -17.10 -6.74
N MET A 148 -19.54 -17.84 -6.35
CA MET A 148 -19.41 -19.24 -6.73
C MET A 148 -20.47 -20.11 -6.04
N LEU A 149 -20.73 -19.88 -4.75
CA LEU A 149 -21.79 -20.55 -3.99
C LEU A 149 -23.17 -20.23 -4.60
N GLU A 150 -23.44 -18.98 -4.90
CA GLU A 150 -24.69 -18.58 -5.59
C GLU A 150 -24.84 -19.29 -6.95
N GLY A 151 -23.74 -19.41 -7.71
CA GLY A 151 -23.74 -20.16 -8.97
C GLY A 151 -23.97 -21.65 -8.82
N ALA A 152 -23.74 -22.23 -7.64
CA ALA A 152 -24.07 -23.60 -7.27
C ALA A 152 -25.45 -23.73 -6.58
N ASN A 153 -26.20 -22.63 -6.46
CA ASN A 153 -27.44 -22.51 -5.71
C ASN A 153 -27.30 -22.86 -4.22
N ILE A 154 -26.16 -22.50 -3.60
CA ILE A 154 -25.88 -22.64 -2.18
C ILE A 154 -26.05 -21.26 -1.53
N LYS A 155 -27.00 -21.11 -0.58
CA LYS A 155 -27.41 -19.84 0.00
C LYS A 155 -26.79 -19.55 1.37
N LEU A 156 -25.53 -19.94 1.59
CA LEU A 156 -24.83 -19.83 2.87
C LEU A 156 -24.86 -18.41 3.46
N SER A 157 -24.77 -17.38 2.63
CA SER A 157 -24.80 -15.99 3.08
C SER A 157 -26.13 -15.54 3.72
N GLY A 158 -27.23 -16.24 3.42
CA GLY A 158 -28.53 -16.02 4.06
C GLY A 158 -28.64 -16.63 5.45
N THR A 159 -27.87 -17.67 5.71
CA THR A 159 -27.98 -18.52 6.91
C THR A 159 -26.97 -18.18 8.01
N VAL A 160 -25.82 -17.62 7.64
CA VAL A 160 -24.78 -17.17 8.57
C VAL A 160 -24.71 -15.64 8.64
N SER A 161 -24.22 -15.09 9.75
CA SER A 161 -24.04 -13.64 9.90
C SER A 161 -22.86 -13.11 9.09
N ASP A 162 -21.81 -13.93 8.95
CA ASP A 162 -20.59 -13.62 8.20
C ASP A 162 -20.06 -14.92 7.57
N ILE A 163 -19.83 -14.90 6.27
CA ILE A 163 -19.27 -16.04 5.53
C ILE A 163 -17.83 -16.38 5.96
N ASN A 164 -17.15 -15.47 6.65
CA ASN A 164 -15.83 -15.67 7.22
C ASN A 164 -15.84 -16.20 8.67
N CYS A 165 -17.00 -16.43 9.24
CA CYS A 165 -17.07 -16.96 10.62
C CYS A 165 -16.68 -18.45 10.67
N MET A 166 -16.31 -18.93 11.87
CA MET A 166 -15.90 -20.31 12.09
C MET A 166 -16.94 -21.33 11.60
N SER A 167 -18.22 -21.08 11.91
CA SER A 167 -19.31 -21.98 11.48
C SER A 167 -19.44 -22.05 9.96
N ALA A 168 -19.34 -20.89 9.27
CA ALA A 168 -19.36 -20.85 7.82
C ALA A 168 -18.15 -21.60 7.24
N ARG A 169 -16.98 -21.40 7.82
CA ARG A 169 -15.77 -22.12 7.41
C ARG A 169 -15.91 -23.62 7.50
N ASN A 170 -16.41 -24.12 8.63
CA ASN A 170 -16.61 -25.55 8.83
C ASN A 170 -17.67 -26.13 7.85
N ILE A 171 -18.72 -25.38 7.56
CA ILE A 171 -19.73 -25.77 6.55
C ILE A 171 -19.06 -25.83 5.16
N LEU A 172 -18.27 -24.82 4.78
CA LEU A 172 -17.58 -24.80 3.49
C LEU A 172 -16.60 -25.97 3.33
N GLU A 173 -15.89 -26.32 4.38
CA GLU A 173 -15.00 -27.50 4.40
C GLU A 173 -15.77 -28.78 4.22
N TYR A 174 -16.95 -28.92 4.84
CA TYR A 174 -17.82 -30.06 4.60
C TYR A 174 -18.32 -30.12 3.15
N LEU A 175 -18.74 -29.00 2.57
CA LEU A 175 -19.19 -28.94 1.19
C LEU A 175 -18.08 -29.35 0.17
N LEU A 176 -16.80 -29.27 0.54
CA LEU A 176 -15.71 -29.80 -0.29
C LEU A 176 -15.75 -31.32 -0.43
N THR A 177 -16.32 -32.07 0.53
CA THR A 177 -16.46 -33.54 0.43
C THR A 177 -17.38 -33.94 -0.71
N GLY A 178 -18.36 -33.09 -1.02
CA GLY A 178 -19.39 -33.35 -2.01
C GLY A 178 -20.53 -34.22 -1.51
N GLU A 179 -20.53 -34.51 -0.21
CA GLU A 179 -21.63 -35.25 0.44
C GLU A 179 -22.85 -34.34 0.63
N PHE A 180 -24.01 -34.98 0.69
CA PHE A 180 -25.27 -34.28 0.91
C PHE A 180 -25.39 -33.84 2.38
N PHE A 181 -25.79 -32.60 2.61
CA PHE A 181 -25.96 -32.07 3.96
C PHE A 181 -27.38 -32.38 4.45
N ASP A 182 -27.52 -33.38 5.28
CA ASP A 182 -28.79 -33.87 5.82
C ASP A 182 -28.96 -33.54 7.31
N GLU A 183 -30.10 -33.97 7.86
CA GLU A 183 -30.41 -33.77 9.29
C GLU A 183 -29.41 -34.46 10.22
N ALA A 184 -28.94 -35.65 9.86
CA ALA A 184 -28.00 -36.41 10.67
C ALA A 184 -26.67 -35.65 10.77
N LYS A 185 -26.21 -35.07 9.65
CA LYS A 185 -25.00 -34.28 9.58
C LYS A 185 -25.15 -32.96 10.33
N TYR A 186 -26.29 -32.30 10.18
CA TYR A 186 -26.58 -31.10 11.00
C TYR A 186 -26.47 -31.41 12.49
N ASP A 187 -27.16 -32.46 12.97
CA ASP A 187 -27.20 -32.84 14.38
C ASP A 187 -25.82 -33.25 14.92
N GLU A 188 -25.00 -33.92 14.10
CA GLU A 188 -23.61 -34.21 14.41
C GLU A 188 -22.80 -32.94 14.63
N MET A 189 -22.78 -32.03 13.64
CA MET A 189 -22.02 -30.78 13.70
C MET A 189 -22.50 -29.85 14.82
N TYR A 190 -23.81 -29.83 15.08
CA TYR A 190 -24.40 -29.07 16.17
C TYR A 190 -23.98 -29.60 17.54
N LYS A 191 -24.03 -30.93 17.77
CA LYS A 191 -23.59 -31.59 19.02
C LYS A 191 -22.10 -31.37 19.27
N GLN A 192 -21.31 -31.42 18.22
CA GLN A 192 -19.86 -31.21 18.29
C GLN A 192 -19.47 -29.71 18.41
N LYS A 193 -20.43 -28.81 18.40
CA LYS A 193 -20.23 -27.33 18.40
C LYS A 193 -19.38 -26.84 17.23
N ILE A 194 -19.39 -27.56 16.11
CA ILE A 194 -18.74 -27.19 14.87
C ILE A 194 -19.49 -26.03 14.20
N ILE A 195 -20.81 -26.03 14.32
CA ILE A 195 -21.68 -24.92 13.93
C ILE A 195 -22.27 -24.23 15.17
N ALA A 196 -22.43 -22.92 15.10
CA ALA A 196 -22.91 -22.11 16.21
C ALA A 196 -24.39 -22.38 16.52
N HIS A 197 -24.76 -22.30 17.81
CA HIS A 197 -26.14 -22.48 18.25
C HIS A 197 -27.09 -21.31 17.88
N ASN A 198 -26.54 -20.18 17.44
CA ASN A 198 -27.29 -18.96 17.14
C ASN A 198 -27.23 -18.59 15.64
N LEU A 199 -27.33 -19.60 14.76
CA LEU A 199 -27.48 -19.35 13.34
C LEU A 199 -28.76 -18.56 13.05
N LYS A 200 -28.77 -17.75 11.99
CA LYS A 200 -29.94 -16.97 11.58
C LYS A 200 -31.08 -17.84 11.04
N ALA A 201 -30.72 -18.96 10.41
CA ALA A 201 -31.66 -19.88 9.77
C ALA A 201 -32.08 -21.01 10.73
N SER A 202 -33.29 -21.56 10.54
CA SER A 202 -33.71 -22.81 11.16
C SER A 202 -32.89 -23.99 10.60
N LYS A 203 -32.98 -25.15 11.29
CA LYS A 203 -32.32 -26.39 10.84
C LYS A 203 -32.75 -26.75 9.43
N GLU A 204 -34.06 -26.75 9.16
CA GLU A 204 -34.64 -27.11 7.88
C GLU A 204 -34.18 -26.17 6.78
N GLN A 205 -34.22 -24.86 7.06
CA GLN A 205 -33.76 -23.85 6.10
C GLN A 205 -32.26 -23.99 5.80
N LEU A 206 -31.41 -24.25 6.80
CA LEU A 206 -29.98 -24.46 6.57
C LEU A 206 -29.73 -25.65 5.67
N ILE A 207 -30.44 -26.79 5.90
CA ILE A 207 -30.30 -27.99 5.07
C ILE A 207 -30.70 -27.67 3.62
N ASP A 208 -31.83 -27.01 3.39
CA ASP A 208 -32.27 -26.63 2.06
C ASP A 208 -31.30 -25.67 1.37
N ASP A 209 -30.81 -24.66 2.08
CA ASP A 209 -29.90 -23.64 1.53
C ASP A 209 -28.51 -24.20 1.17
N LEU A 210 -28.08 -25.29 1.82
CA LEU A 210 -26.76 -25.90 1.55
C LEU A 210 -26.78 -26.97 0.46
N ASN A 211 -27.95 -27.53 0.11
CA ASN A 211 -28.07 -28.60 -0.88
C ASN A 211 -28.20 -28.08 -2.30
N GLY A 212 -27.21 -27.30 -2.74
CA GLY A 212 -27.06 -26.90 -4.13
C GLY A 212 -26.30 -27.93 -5.00
N VAL A 213 -26.05 -27.57 -6.23
CA VAL A 213 -25.35 -28.45 -7.21
C VAL A 213 -23.97 -27.87 -7.48
N MET A 214 -22.96 -28.30 -6.70
CA MET A 214 -21.58 -27.90 -6.90
C MET A 214 -20.84 -28.90 -7.78
N THR A 215 -20.30 -28.42 -8.90
CA THR A 215 -19.48 -29.25 -9.80
C THR A 215 -18.12 -29.59 -9.18
N PRO A 216 -17.44 -30.68 -9.64
CA PRO A 216 -16.07 -30.98 -9.20
C PRO A 216 -15.07 -29.85 -9.45
N LEU A 217 -15.27 -29.06 -10.51
CA LEU A 217 -14.44 -27.88 -10.78
C LEU A 217 -14.68 -26.79 -9.74
N GLN A 218 -15.93 -26.48 -9.41
CA GLN A 218 -16.26 -25.49 -8.37
C GLN A 218 -15.71 -25.90 -7.01
N ARG A 219 -15.76 -27.19 -6.64
CA ARG A 219 -15.12 -27.66 -5.39
C ARG A 219 -13.63 -27.43 -5.36
N ARG A 220 -12.91 -27.72 -6.46
CA ARG A 220 -11.48 -27.40 -6.54
C ARG A 220 -11.21 -25.90 -6.43
N MET A 221 -11.98 -25.07 -7.14
CA MET A 221 -11.85 -23.62 -7.03
C MET A 221 -12.15 -23.11 -5.60
N MET A 222 -13.16 -23.66 -4.94
CA MET A 222 -13.49 -23.32 -3.55
C MET A 222 -12.31 -23.66 -2.61
N LYS A 223 -11.69 -24.81 -2.79
CA LYS A 223 -10.52 -25.22 -1.99
C LYS A 223 -9.38 -24.21 -2.14
N GLU A 224 -9.06 -23.77 -3.36
CA GLU A 224 -8.03 -22.76 -3.61
C GLU A 224 -8.39 -21.41 -3.00
N LEU A 225 -9.66 -20.96 -3.14
CA LEU A 225 -10.14 -19.72 -2.53
C LEU A 225 -10.02 -19.75 -1.01
N LEU A 226 -10.39 -20.87 -0.37
CA LEU A 226 -10.30 -21.04 1.07
C LEU A 226 -8.83 -21.03 1.55
N SER A 227 -7.93 -21.72 0.85
CA SER A 227 -6.49 -21.69 1.14
C SER A 227 -5.92 -20.27 1.04
N HIS A 228 -6.27 -19.53 -0.01
CA HIS A 228 -5.81 -18.15 -0.18
C HIS A 228 -6.37 -17.21 0.89
N LEU A 229 -7.63 -17.40 1.32
CA LEU A 229 -8.21 -16.65 2.44
C LEU A 229 -7.46 -16.89 3.75
N ASP A 230 -7.02 -18.14 4.01
CA ASP A 230 -6.22 -18.47 5.19
C ASP A 230 -4.85 -17.79 5.14
N GLU A 231 -4.17 -17.80 4.00
CA GLU A 231 -2.90 -17.11 3.80
C GLU A 231 -3.05 -15.59 4.03
N LEU A 232 -4.10 -14.98 3.47
CA LEU A 232 -4.39 -13.57 3.68
C LEU A 232 -4.64 -13.24 5.16
N ASN A 233 -5.38 -14.09 5.89
CA ASN A 233 -5.61 -13.90 7.32
C ASN A 233 -4.30 -13.97 8.11
N VAL A 234 -3.41 -14.93 7.81
CA VAL A 234 -2.09 -15.03 8.45
C VAL A 234 -1.27 -13.76 8.19
N HIS A 235 -1.22 -13.28 6.95
CA HIS A 235 -0.46 -12.06 6.62
C HIS A 235 -1.03 -10.81 7.30
N ILE A 236 -2.36 -10.69 7.37
CA ILE A 236 -3.03 -9.58 8.06
C ILE A 236 -2.68 -9.58 9.54
N ASN A 237 -2.78 -10.73 10.21
CA ASN A 237 -2.45 -10.88 11.64
C ASN A 237 -0.99 -10.54 11.91
N ASN A 238 -0.05 -11.05 11.11
CA ASN A 238 1.38 -10.73 11.26
C ASN A 238 1.66 -9.23 11.15
N LEU A 239 0.93 -8.51 10.27
CA LEU A 239 1.06 -7.05 10.16
C LEU A 239 0.40 -6.31 11.34
N GLU A 240 -0.66 -6.85 11.91
CA GLU A 240 -1.29 -6.30 13.12
C GLU A 240 -0.34 -6.39 14.32
N ASP A 241 0.31 -7.54 14.50
CA ASP A 241 1.32 -7.73 15.55
C ASP A 241 2.55 -6.82 15.39
N GLU A 242 2.88 -6.38 14.16
CA GLU A 242 3.98 -5.44 13.90
C GLU A 242 3.57 -3.97 14.09
N ILE A 243 2.27 -3.68 13.99
CA ILE A 243 1.71 -2.31 14.12
C ILE A 243 1.46 -1.95 15.59
N ASP A 244 1.10 -2.93 16.44
CA ASP A 244 0.80 -2.75 17.86
C ASP A 244 2.08 -2.61 18.70
#